data_7d4d9ee9fdf104070f244f803d660657
#
_entry.id   7d4d9ee9fdf104070f244f803d660657
#
_cell.length_a   1.000
_cell.length_b   1.000
_cell.length_c   1.000
_cell.angle_alpha   90.00
_cell.angle_beta   90.00
_cell.angle_gamma   90.00
#
_symmetry.space_group_name_H-M   'P 1'
#
loop_
_entity.id
_entity.type
_entity.pdbx_description
1 polymer ?
#
loop_
_entity_poly.entity_id
_entity_poly.type
_entity_poly.pdbx_seq_one_letter_code
_entity_poly.pdbx_strand_id
1 'polypeptide(L)'
;MNDGSYTIGEFARMLGLSPRTIDFYTRQGLLHPAQPERGHGYRHYSEGDRNRVALIKQLQGRKFSLQEIRRVLQSPGGRKAVSAVELMEQVTTDLNRLQSLIQKTRSPAYATDQPALRAVATEALQKATGLCSLLVTLLQDIPVL
;
A
#
# COMPACT_ATOMS: atom_id res chain seq x y z
N MET A 1 -10.89 22.49 -17.74
CA MET A 1 -10.03 21.89 -16.72
C MET A 1 -10.91 21.00 -15.85
N ASN A 2 -10.72 19.70 -15.90
CA ASN A 2 -11.47 18.78 -15.04
C ASN A 2 -10.97 18.95 -13.61
N ASP A 3 -11.79 19.46 -12.76
CA ASP A 3 -11.53 19.71 -11.33
C ASP A 3 -11.41 18.41 -10.50
N GLY A 4 -11.04 17.29 -11.12
CA GLY A 4 -10.85 16.01 -10.42
C GLY A 4 -12.08 15.53 -9.63
N SER A 5 -13.26 15.97 -10.07
CA SER A 5 -14.54 15.67 -9.43
C SER A 5 -15.36 14.74 -10.34
N TYR A 6 -15.65 13.53 -9.87
CA TYR A 6 -16.27 12.46 -10.64
C TYR A 6 -17.62 12.06 -10.03
N THR A 7 -18.62 11.84 -10.86
CA THR A 7 -19.85 11.17 -10.42
C THR A 7 -19.55 9.71 -10.03
N ILE A 8 -20.45 9.07 -9.26
CA ILE A 8 -20.27 7.66 -8.86
C ILE A 8 -20.08 6.72 -10.05
N GLY A 9 -20.77 6.96 -11.17
CA GLY A 9 -20.66 6.14 -12.38
C GLY A 9 -19.31 6.30 -13.08
N GLU A 10 -18.83 7.53 -13.23
CA GLU A 10 -17.52 7.84 -13.82
C GLU A 10 -16.40 7.29 -12.96
N PHE A 11 -16.50 7.52 -11.64
CA PHE A 11 -15.52 7.06 -10.66
C PHE A 11 -15.42 5.52 -10.64
N ALA A 12 -16.54 4.83 -10.62
CA ALA A 12 -16.60 3.37 -10.66
C ALA A 12 -15.98 2.81 -11.95
N ARG A 13 -16.30 3.42 -13.11
CA ARG A 13 -15.76 3.03 -14.42
C ARG A 13 -14.26 3.20 -14.48
N MET A 14 -13.75 4.33 -14.00
CA MET A 14 -12.32 4.63 -13.95
C MET A 14 -11.53 3.60 -13.10
N LEU A 15 -12.14 3.12 -12.02
CA LEU A 15 -11.51 2.17 -11.08
C LEU A 15 -11.75 0.69 -11.42
N GLY A 16 -12.53 0.41 -12.46
CA GLY A 16 -12.94 -0.96 -12.80
C GLY A 16 -13.79 -1.62 -11.71
N LEU A 17 -14.64 -0.80 -11.03
CA LEU A 17 -15.53 -1.24 -9.97
C LEU A 17 -17.00 -1.00 -10.34
N SER A 18 -17.91 -1.64 -9.61
CA SER A 18 -19.33 -1.32 -9.74
C SER A 18 -19.68 -0.06 -8.92
N PRO A 19 -20.66 0.75 -9.37
CA PRO A 19 -21.18 1.87 -8.56
C PRO A 19 -21.66 1.41 -7.17
N ARG A 20 -22.19 0.19 -7.08
CA ARG A 20 -22.64 -0.43 -5.82
C ARG A 20 -21.47 -0.63 -4.85
N THR A 21 -20.29 -1.01 -5.34
CA THR A 21 -19.09 -1.16 -4.52
C THR A 21 -18.62 0.19 -3.98
N ILE A 22 -18.66 1.24 -4.80
CA ILE A 22 -18.30 2.60 -4.39
C ILE A 22 -19.29 3.11 -3.33
N ASP A 23 -20.59 2.93 -3.54
CA ASP A 23 -21.62 3.29 -2.56
C ASP A 23 -21.45 2.52 -1.25
N PHE A 24 -21.12 1.23 -1.30
CA PHE A 24 -20.80 0.42 -0.14
C PHE A 24 -19.60 0.97 0.65
N TYR A 25 -18.49 1.30 -0.01
CA TYR A 25 -17.32 1.91 0.64
C TYR A 25 -17.66 3.26 1.27
N THR A 26 -18.49 4.05 0.62
CA THR A 26 -18.96 5.33 1.15
C THR A 26 -19.79 5.14 2.42
N ARG A 27 -20.75 4.20 2.42
CA ARG A 27 -21.56 3.88 3.61
C ARG A 27 -20.72 3.32 4.76
N GLN A 28 -19.66 2.59 4.45
CA GLN A 28 -18.72 2.08 5.47
C GLN A 28 -17.79 3.17 6.02
N GLY A 29 -17.89 4.42 5.54
CA GLY A 29 -17.02 5.52 5.97
C GLY A 29 -15.58 5.39 5.50
N LEU A 30 -15.35 4.62 4.44
CA LEU A 30 -14.04 4.46 3.80
C LEU A 30 -13.77 5.55 2.77
N LEU A 31 -14.81 6.10 2.14
CA LEU A 31 -14.75 7.21 1.20
C LEU A 31 -15.55 8.39 1.74
N HIS A 32 -15.10 9.59 1.43
CA HIS A 32 -15.72 10.84 1.86
C HIS A 32 -15.98 11.78 0.67
N PRO A 33 -16.92 11.40 -0.22
CA PRO A 33 -17.25 12.24 -1.36
C PRO A 33 -17.79 13.60 -0.90
N ALA A 34 -17.52 14.64 -1.68
CA ALA A 34 -18.11 15.93 -1.47
C ALA A 34 -19.64 15.85 -1.63
N GLN A 35 -20.36 16.35 -0.64
CA GLN A 35 -21.81 16.45 -0.70
C GLN A 35 -22.18 17.70 -1.51
N PRO A 36 -23.26 17.66 -2.28
CA PRO A 36 -23.75 18.84 -2.98
C PRO A 36 -24.18 19.92 -1.98
N GLU A 37 -23.76 21.16 -2.20
CA GLU A 37 -23.97 22.30 -1.28
C GLU A 37 -25.44 22.61 -0.92
N ARG A 38 -26.41 22.06 -1.64
CA ARG A 38 -27.84 22.35 -1.47
C ARG A 38 -28.75 21.12 -1.37
N GLY A 39 -28.23 19.97 -0.95
CA GLY A 39 -29.07 18.77 -0.72
C GLY A 39 -29.68 18.12 -1.97
N HIS A 40 -29.57 18.73 -3.14
CA HIS A 40 -30.06 18.23 -4.42
C HIS A 40 -28.87 18.09 -5.37
N GLY A 41 -28.38 16.87 -5.57
CA GLY A 41 -27.30 16.63 -6.51
C GLY A 41 -26.60 15.29 -6.27
N TYR A 42 -25.69 14.95 -7.17
CA TYR A 42 -24.92 13.72 -7.08
C TYR A 42 -23.68 13.93 -6.20
N ARG A 43 -23.30 12.87 -5.45
CA ARG A 43 -22.03 12.84 -4.74
C ARG A 43 -20.87 12.90 -5.72
N HIS A 44 -19.88 13.72 -5.42
CA HIS A 44 -18.70 13.89 -6.23
C HIS A 44 -17.48 13.29 -5.53
N TYR A 45 -16.77 12.42 -6.22
CA TYR A 45 -15.56 11.74 -5.75
C TYR A 45 -14.32 12.46 -6.28
N SER A 46 -13.31 12.56 -5.45
CA SER A 46 -12.05 13.26 -5.75
C SER A 46 -10.93 12.30 -6.13
N GLU A 47 -9.82 12.85 -6.62
CA GLU A 47 -8.57 12.10 -6.81
C GLU A 47 -8.06 11.53 -5.47
N GLY A 48 -8.31 12.22 -4.35
CA GLY A 48 -8.03 11.71 -3.01
C GLY A 48 -8.81 10.43 -2.67
N ASP A 49 -10.08 10.35 -3.11
CA ASP A 49 -10.90 9.15 -2.96
C ASP A 49 -10.38 8.01 -3.84
N ARG A 50 -9.85 8.32 -5.03
CA ARG A 50 -9.19 7.34 -5.91
C ARG A 50 -8.00 6.67 -5.22
N ASN A 51 -7.12 7.47 -4.64
CA ASN A 51 -5.98 6.96 -3.89
C ASN A 51 -6.43 6.10 -2.70
N ARG A 52 -7.52 6.49 -2.03
CA ARG A 52 -8.13 5.70 -0.96
C ARG A 52 -8.63 4.34 -1.44
N VAL A 53 -9.32 4.29 -2.58
CA VAL A 53 -9.79 3.00 -3.15
C VAL A 53 -8.62 2.09 -3.52
N ALA A 54 -7.56 2.62 -4.10
CA ALA A 54 -6.35 1.85 -4.40
C ALA A 54 -5.78 1.21 -3.13
N LEU A 55 -5.68 1.98 -2.05
CA LEU A 55 -5.23 1.49 -0.76
C LEU A 55 -6.18 0.45 -0.14
N ILE A 56 -7.49 0.67 -0.20
CA ILE A 56 -8.48 -0.30 0.29
C ILE A 56 -8.29 -1.64 -0.43
N LYS A 57 -8.15 -1.64 -1.75
CA LYS A 57 -7.91 -2.86 -2.54
C LYS A 57 -6.61 -3.55 -2.13
N GLN A 58 -5.55 -2.79 -1.93
CA GLN A 58 -4.25 -3.31 -1.53
C GLN A 58 -4.32 -4.00 -0.16
N LEU A 59 -4.93 -3.35 0.83
CA LEU A 59 -5.11 -3.92 2.17
C LEU A 59 -6.06 -5.11 2.18
N GLN A 60 -7.14 -5.10 1.38
CA GLN A 60 -8.01 -6.27 1.19
C GLN A 60 -7.25 -7.44 0.57
N GLY A 61 -6.38 -7.20 -0.39
CA GLY A 61 -5.49 -8.22 -0.97
C GLY A 61 -4.61 -8.88 0.08
N ARG A 62 -4.28 -8.17 1.16
CA ARG A 62 -3.52 -8.66 2.33
C ARG A 62 -4.39 -9.24 3.45
N LYS A 63 -5.68 -9.49 3.19
CA LYS A 63 -6.62 -10.06 4.14
C LYS A 63 -7.00 -9.17 5.32
N PHE A 64 -6.75 -7.87 5.25
CA PHE A 64 -7.28 -6.92 6.22
C PHE A 64 -8.81 -6.83 6.10
N SER A 65 -9.50 -6.86 7.22
CA SER A 65 -10.94 -6.61 7.27
C SER A 65 -11.26 -5.13 6.99
N LEU A 66 -12.46 -4.84 6.52
CA LEU A 66 -12.89 -3.46 6.28
C LEU A 66 -12.86 -2.59 7.54
N GLN A 67 -13.06 -3.18 8.73
CA GLN A 67 -12.96 -2.46 10.00
C GLN A 67 -11.52 -2.04 10.31
N GLU A 68 -10.56 -2.92 10.09
CA GLU A 68 -9.13 -2.63 10.25
C GLU A 68 -8.69 -1.57 9.24
N ILE A 69 -9.10 -1.71 7.97
CA ILE A 69 -8.83 -0.71 6.93
C ILE A 69 -9.38 0.65 7.33
N ARG A 70 -10.61 0.71 7.85
CA ARG A 70 -11.21 1.96 8.31
C ARG A 70 -10.41 2.59 9.46
N ARG A 71 -9.94 1.81 10.43
CA ARG A 71 -9.08 2.30 11.53
C ARG A 71 -7.80 2.91 10.99
N VAL A 72 -7.13 2.22 10.06
CA VAL A 72 -5.90 2.72 9.40
C VAL A 72 -6.17 4.05 8.68
N LEU A 73 -7.26 4.14 7.91
CA LEU A 73 -7.60 5.34 7.14
C LEU A 73 -8.01 6.53 8.00
N GLN A 74 -8.56 6.28 9.20
CA GLN A 74 -9.04 7.31 10.13
C GLN A 74 -7.97 7.76 11.13
N SER A 75 -6.90 6.99 11.30
CA SER A 75 -5.83 7.36 12.23
C SER A 75 -5.07 8.60 11.74
N PRO A 76 -4.63 9.49 12.65
CA PRO A 76 -3.83 10.68 12.29
C PRO A 76 -2.53 10.34 11.56
N GLY A 77 -2.03 9.12 11.73
CA GLY A 77 -0.86 8.55 11.04
C GLY A 77 -1.19 7.74 9.79
N GLY A 78 -2.46 7.62 9.39
CA GLY A 78 -2.92 6.73 8.32
C GLY A 78 -2.17 6.88 7.00
N ARG A 79 -1.82 8.10 6.60
CA ARG A 79 -0.97 8.36 5.42
C ARG A 79 0.45 7.85 5.60
N LYS A 80 1.03 7.97 6.81
CA LYS A 80 2.37 7.45 7.11
C LYS A 80 2.36 5.92 7.17
N ALA A 81 1.29 5.33 7.71
CA ALA A 81 1.11 3.87 7.70
C ALA A 81 0.99 3.31 6.28
N VAL A 82 0.33 4.04 5.36
CA VAL A 82 0.25 3.67 3.93
C VAL A 82 1.64 3.69 3.29
N SER A 83 2.38 4.78 3.50
CA SER A 83 3.75 4.90 2.98
C SER A 83 4.66 3.82 3.55
N ALA A 84 4.49 3.46 4.83
CA ALA A 84 5.22 2.36 5.45
C ALA A 84 4.84 1.00 4.82
N VAL A 85 3.56 0.77 4.52
CA VAL A 85 3.11 -0.47 3.84
C VAL A 85 3.68 -0.56 2.42
N GLU A 86 3.69 0.53 1.66
CA GLU A 86 4.31 0.57 0.33
C GLU A 86 5.81 0.28 0.38
N LEU A 87 6.52 0.86 1.35
CA LEU A 87 7.94 0.58 1.58
C LEU A 87 8.17 -0.88 1.97
N MET A 88 7.32 -1.46 2.80
CA MET A 88 7.40 -2.89 3.17
C MET A 88 7.17 -3.81 1.97
N GLU A 89 6.28 -3.45 1.05
CA GLU A 89 6.09 -4.20 -0.21
C GLU A 89 7.32 -4.14 -1.09
N GLN A 90 7.91 -2.96 -1.24
CA GLN A 90 9.13 -2.78 -2.01
C GLN A 90 10.26 -3.64 -1.42
N VAL A 91 10.45 -3.60 -0.10
CA VAL A 91 11.43 -4.42 0.60
C VAL A 91 11.18 -5.90 0.41
N THR A 92 9.93 -6.36 0.52
CA THR A 92 9.57 -7.78 0.31
C THR A 92 9.86 -8.22 -1.12
N THR A 93 9.57 -7.37 -2.09
CA THR A 93 9.85 -7.63 -3.51
C THR A 93 11.36 -7.74 -3.76
N ASP A 94 12.15 -6.83 -3.19
CA ASP A 94 13.60 -6.83 -3.32
C ASP A 94 14.24 -8.04 -2.63
N LEU A 95 13.74 -8.45 -1.45
CA LEU A 95 14.18 -9.67 -0.76
C LEU A 95 13.89 -10.93 -1.58
N ASN A 96 12.70 -11.04 -2.17
CA ASN A 96 12.34 -12.17 -3.04
C ASN A 96 13.23 -12.23 -4.28
N ARG A 97 13.56 -11.07 -4.85
CA ARG A 97 14.49 -10.96 -5.98
C ARG A 97 15.90 -11.41 -5.60
N LEU A 98 16.40 -10.96 -4.45
CA LEU A 98 17.70 -11.40 -3.91
C LEU A 98 17.71 -12.89 -3.63
N GLN A 99 16.67 -13.45 -3.05
CA GLN A 99 16.55 -14.89 -2.78
C GLN A 99 16.60 -15.70 -4.08
N SER A 100 15.91 -15.25 -5.13
CA SER A 100 15.96 -15.88 -6.45
C SER A 100 17.36 -15.83 -7.07
N LEU A 101 18.09 -14.72 -6.91
CA LEU A 101 19.45 -14.56 -7.39
C LEU A 101 20.41 -15.51 -6.64
N ILE A 102 20.30 -15.61 -5.33
CA ILE A 102 21.10 -16.52 -4.51
C ILE A 102 20.86 -17.98 -4.90
N GLN A 103 19.62 -18.38 -5.17
CA GLN A 103 19.30 -19.72 -5.64
C GLN A 103 19.91 -20.02 -7.02
N LYS A 104 19.93 -19.04 -7.92
CA LYS A 104 20.57 -19.17 -9.24
C LYS A 104 22.09 -19.29 -9.14
N THR A 105 22.73 -18.54 -8.22
CA THR A 105 24.19 -18.58 -8.03
C THR A 105 24.68 -19.80 -7.27
N ARG A 106 23.80 -20.59 -6.63
CA ARG A 106 24.13 -21.91 -6.07
C ARG A 106 24.39 -22.99 -7.14
N SER A 107 24.13 -22.70 -8.40
CA SER A 107 24.48 -23.59 -9.51
C SER A 107 26.01 -23.58 -9.73
N PRO A 108 26.67 -24.74 -9.91
CA PRO A 108 28.15 -24.85 -9.99
C PRO A 108 28.78 -24.10 -11.16
N ALA A 109 27.99 -23.57 -12.08
CA ALA A 109 28.46 -22.79 -13.23
C ALA A 109 29.02 -21.39 -12.89
N TYR A 110 28.80 -20.87 -11.66
CA TYR A 110 29.18 -19.51 -11.25
C TYR A 110 30.24 -19.45 -10.17
N ALA A 111 31.03 -20.51 -9.98
CA ALA A 111 32.05 -20.61 -8.92
C ALA A 111 33.23 -19.62 -9.07
N THR A 112 33.30 -18.84 -10.16
CA THR A 112 34.50 -18.08 -10.50
C THR A 112 34.54 -16.65 -9.89
N ASP A 113 33.42 -16.12 -9.35
CA ASP A 113 33.33 -14.71 -8.92
C ASP A 113 32.95 -14.56 -7.43
N GLN A 114 33.57 -15.40 -6.57
CA GLN A 114 33.29 -15.40 -5.12
C GLN A 114 33.50 -14.07 -4.36
N PRO A 115 34.54 -13.25 -4.67
CA PRO A 115 34.73 -12.00 -3.91
C PRO A 115 33.68 -10.93 -4.22
N ALA A 116 33.25 -10.78 -5.48
CA ALA A 116 32.19 -9.85 -5.87
C ALA A 116 30.85 -10.26 -5.28
N LEU A 117 30.53 -11.56 -5.30
CA LEU A 117 29.31 -12.09 -4.71
C LEU A 117 29.27 -11.89 -3.18
N ARG A 118 30.39 -12.05 -2.49
CA ARG A 118 30.53 -11.78 -1.06
C ARG A 118 30.29 -10.31 -0.72
N ALA A 119 30.85 -9.38 -1.49
CA ALA A 119 30.68 -7.95 -1.29
C ALA A 119 29.20 -7.54 -1.43
N VAL A 120 28.52 -7.99 -2.48
CA VAL A 120 27.10 -7.72 -2.70
C VAL A 120 26.22 -8.35 -1.61
N ALA A 121 26.52 -9.57 -1.20
CA ALA A 121 25.79 -10.25 -0.12
C ALA A 121 25.97 -9.53 1.23
N THR A 122 27.16 -9.04 1.53
CA THR A 122 27.43 -8.28 2.76
C THR A 122 26.67 -6.95 2.77
N GLU A 123 26.65 -6.22 1.66
CA GLU A 123 25.90 -4.97 1.51
C GLU A 123 24.39 -5.22 1.66
N ALA A 124 23.86 -6.24 1.01
CA ALA A 124 22.47 -6.63 1.12
C ALA A 124 22.08 -6.99 2.56
N LEU A 125 22.95 -7.72 3.28
CA LEU A 125 22.75 -8.08 4.67
C LEU A 125 22.73 -6.85 5.60
N GLN A 126 23.63 -5.90 5.39
CA GLN A 126 23.66 -4.64 6.16
C GLN A 126 22.39 -3.81 5.93
N LYS A 127 21.94 -3.68 4.69
CA LYS A 127 20.67 -3.00 4.36
C LYS A 127 19.47 -3.70 4.99
N ALA A 128 19.41 -5.02 4.93
CA ALA A 128 18.34 -5.81 5.55
C ALA A 128 18.32 -5.63 7.08
N THR A 129 19.47 -5.64 7.72
CA THR A 129 19.59 -5.42 9.17
C THR A 129 19.13 -4.01 9.57
N GLY A 130 19.51 -2.99 8.81
CA GLY A 130 19.07 -1.61 9.02
C GLY A 130 17.55 -1.46 8.90
N LEU A 131 16.95 -2.10 7.89
CA LEU A 131 15.50 -2.12 7.71
C LEU A 131 14.77 -2.85 8.83
N CYS A 132 15.29 -3.98 9.29
CA CYS A 132 14.73 -4.69 10.45
C CYS A 132 14.74 -3.83 11.70
N SER A 133 15.83 -3.10 11.96
CA SER A 133 15.92 -2.16 13.11
C SER A 133 14.89 -1.05 13.02
N LEU A 134 14.69 -0.45 11.83
CA LEU A 134 13.67 0.58 11.61
C LEU A 134 12.25 0.03 11.80
N LEU A 135 11.97 -1.18 11.32
CA LEU A 135 10.68 -1.83 11.52
C LEU A 135 10.39 -2.12 12.99
N VAL A 136 11.39 -2.58 13.75
CA VAL A 136 11.26 -2.81 15.20
C VAL A 136 10.96 -1.49 15.91
N THR A 137 11.65 -0.40 15.57
CA THR A 137 11.39 0.93 16.14
C THR A 137 9.99 1.40 15.83
N LEU A 138 9.53 1.25 14.57
CA LEU A 138 8.17 1.63 14.17
C LEU A 138 7.09 0.81 14.90
N LEU A 139 7.35 -0.46 15.17
CA LEU A 139 6.43 -1.32 15.91
C LEU A 139 6.37 -0.95 17.41
N GLN A 140 7.46 -0.43 17.98
CA GLN A 140 7.49 0.03 19.37
C GLN A 140 6.77 1.36 19.57
N ASP A 141 6.70 2.21 18.54
CA ASP A 141 6.00 3.50 18.55
C ASP A 141 4.49 3.38 18.29
N ILE A 142 3.97 2.19 18.00
CA ILE A 142 2.53 1.95 17.89
C ILE A 142 1.97 1.74 19.30
N PRO A 143 1.17 2.67 19.83
CA PRO A 143 0.56 2.47 21.15
C PRO A 143 -0.36 1.24 21.08
N VAL A 144 -0.07 0.27 21.92
CA VAL A 144 -0.96 -0.88 22.17
C VAL A 144 -2.19 -0.32 22.88
N LEU A 145 -3.31 -0.26 22.16
CA LEU A 145 -4.63 0.04 22.74
C LEU A 145 -5.21 -1.21 23.39
#